data_e955a38c3d1115f1aa35b253045a4bf7
#
_entry.id   e955a38c3d1115f1aa35b253045a4bf7
#
_cell.length_a   1.000
_cell.length_b   1.000
_cell.length_c   1.000
_cell.angle_alpha   90.00
_cell.angle_beta   90.00
_cell.angle_gamma   90.00
#
_symmetry.space_group_name_H-M   'P 1'
#
loop_
_entity.id
_entity.type
_entity.pdbx_description
1 polymer ?
#
loop_
_entity_poly.entity_id
_entity_poly.type
_entity_poly.pdbx_seq_one_letter_code
_entity_poly.pdbx_strand_id
1 'polypeptide(L)'
;MAELLIRKKRIISNLNKLKEYSPNNIYVLKANAYGLGIENIVSILKEQNEDFFAVSNIEEAMRVRKIDSECRVLILGDVDKKDIDLVKTYNFEPTLFSQKQMEKYRGLRVHVSFNTGLNRLGFDEPVDYPNILSVYSHISDAFNKKRVMDQVNRFDEICKNYTNVKKHLFSTEAMLLYPNKYDYCRIGMGLYGFNEGFLKASVLKVKVLQKRSIKKGEYIFYGSKNIAKKDMDIAILELGYKDINIQNACMDMMYMPITEDIGDYVYIDIDSEKQLASLSPYIKRTLI
;
A
#
# COMPACT_ATOMS: atom_id res chain seq x y z
N MET A 1 -22.72 8.14 8.11
CA MET A 1 -21.45 8.24 7.35
C MET A 1 -20.79 6.89 7.30
N ALA A 2 -20.20 6.50 6.16
CA ALA A 2 -19.50 5.22 6.04
C ALA A 2 -18.30 5.13 6.99
N GLU A 3 -17.95 3.92 7.42
CA GLU A 3 -16.84 3.63 8.33
C GLU A 3 -16.01 2.48 7.78
N LEU A 4 -14.68 2.64 7.73
CA LEU A 4 -13.77 1.57 7.36
C LEU A 4 -13.41 0.77 8.62
N LEU A 5 -13.85 -0.47 8.67
CA LEU A 5 -13.51 -1.41 9.72
C LEU A 5 -12.24 -2.18 9.33
N ILE A 6 -11.20 -2.12 10.17
CA ILE A 6 -9.90 -2.74 9.95
C ILE A 6 -9.80 -3.97 10.86
N ARG A 7 -9.69 -5.14 10.24
CA ARG A 7 -9.70 -6.44 10.92
C ARG A 7 -8.28 -6.82 11.37
N LYS A 8 -7.90 -6.42 12.59
CA LYS A 8 -6.57 -6.65 13.16
C LYS A 8 -6.12 -8.11 13.05
N LYS A 9 -6.97 -9.06 13.42
CA LYS A 9 -6.64 -10.49 13.36
C LYS A 9 -6.29 -10.96 11.95
N ARG A 10 -6.93 -10.39 10.91
CA ARG A 10 -6.64 -10.74 9.51
C ARG A 10 -5.29 -10.20 9.05
N ILE A 11 -4.94 -9.00 9.48
CA ILE A 11 -3.60 -8.43 9.23
C ILE A 11 -2.52 -9.31 9.86
N ILE A 12 -2.71 -9.73 11.12
CA ILE A 12 -1.77 -10.62 11.82
C ILE A 12 -1.68 -11.98 11.13
N SER A 13 -2.80 -12.56 10.71
CA SER A 13 -2.80 -13.82 9.95
C SER A 13 -2.04 -13.69 8.63
N ASN A 14 -2.29 -12.60 7.87
CA ASN A 14 -1.56 -12.31 6.64
C ASN A 14 -0.05 -12.12 6.89
N LEU A 15 0.31 -11.38 7.94
CA LEU A 15 1.70 -11.17 8.35
C LEU A 15 2.41 -12.51 8.59
N ASN A 16 1.81 -13.40 9.40
CA ASN A 16 2.40 -14.70 9.72
C ASN A 16 2.61 -15.53 8.45
N LYS A 17 1.62 -15.57 7.57
CA LYS A 17 1.75 -16.24 6.27
C LYS A 17 2.86 -15.65 5.39
N LEU A 18 3.00 -14.32 5.34
CA LEU A 18 4.06 -13.66 4.57
C LEU A 18 5.46 -13.97 5.11
N LYS A 19 5.60 -14.14 6.44
CA LYS A 19 6.87 -14.50 7.08
C LYS A 19 7.33 -15.92 6.73
N GLU A 20 6.46 -16.82 6.32
CA GLU A 20 6.82 -18.14 5.79
C GLU A 20 7.60 -18.04 4.47
N TYR A 21 7.32 -17.01 3.64
CA TYR A 21 8.02 -16.75 2.38
C TYR A 21 9.30 -15.91 2.55
N SER A 22 9.30 -14.98 3.49
CA SER A 22 10.46 -14.14 3.81
C SER A 22 10.45 -13.78 5.29
N PRO A 23 11.46 -14.19 6.07
CA PRO A 23 11.51 -13.88 7.49
C PRO A 23 11.82 -12.41 7.77
N ASN A 24 12.51 -11.74 6.85
CA ASN A 24 12.92 -10.33 7.01
C ASN A 24 12.19 -9.45 5.99
N ASN A 25 11.42 -8.50 6.47
CA ASN A 25 10.57 -7.70 5.62
C ASN A 25 10.68 -6.20 5.90
N ILE A 26 10.40 -5.40 4.86
CA ILE A 26 10.17 -3.96 4.93
C ILE A 26 8.69 -3.74 4.64
N TYR A 27 7.93 -3.24 5.60
CA TYR A 27 6.48 -3.07 5.47
C TYR A 27 6.15 -1.73 4.83
N VAL A 28 5.49 -1.77 3.66
CA VAL A 28 5.21 -0.58 2.85
C VAL A 28 3.92 0.08 3.29
N LEU A 29 4.04 1.29 3.85
CA LEU A 29 2.95 2.08 4.45
C LEU A 29 2.58 3.32 3.62
N LYS A 30 3.09 3.44 2.40
CA LYS A 30 2.79 4.59 1.51
C LYS A 30 1.29 4.75 1.27
N ALA A 31 0.87 5.96 0.86
CA ALA A 31 -0.53 6.34 0.65
C ALA A 31 -1.39 6.05 1.88
N ASN A 32 -0.90 6.49 3.07
CA ASN A 32 -1.58 6.29 4.34
C ASN A 32 -1.84 4.80 4.64
N ALA A 33 -0.81 3.96 4.49
CA ALA A 33 -0.90 2.50 4.56
C ALA A 33 -1.99 1.95 3.61
N TYR A 34 -1.92 2.36 2.32
CA TYR A 34 -2.91 2.04 1.29
C TYR A 34 -4.35 2.46 1.68
N GLY A 35 -4.49 3.50 2.49
CA GLY A 35 -5.78 4.02 2.95
C GLY A 35 -6.26 3.49 4.31
N LEU A 36 -5.59 2.49 4.90
CA LEU A 36 -5.97 1.92 6.21
C LEU A 36 -5.61 2.80 7.41
N GLY A 37 -4.70 3.75 7.21
CA GLY A 37 -4.16 4.59 8.29
C GLY A 37 -2.82 4.07 8.80
N ILE A 38 -1.78 4.90 8.64
CA ILE A 38 -0.42 4.57 9.07
C ILE A 38 -0.41 4.20 10.56
N GLU A 39 -1.09 4.97 11.39
CA GLU A 39 -1.12 4.78 12.84
C GLU A 39 -1.67 3.40 13.23
N ASN A 40 -2.75 2.98 12.58
CA ASN A 40 -3.36 1.67 12.82
C ASN A 40 -2.40 0.52 12.47
N ILE A 41 -1.77 0.61 11.30
CA ILE A 41 -0.92 -0.48 10.80
C ILE A 41 0.40 -0.53 11.56
N VAL A 42 1.03 0.61 11.84
CA VAL A 42 2.26 0.65 12.66
C VAL A 42 2.01 0.07 14.04
N SER A 43 0.90 0.44 14.70
CA SER A 43 0.56 -0.11 16.02
C SER A 43 0.41 -1.63 15.99
N ILE A 44 -0.27 -2.18 14.97
CA ILE A 44 -0.43 -3.64 14.82
C ILE A 44 0.92 -4.31 14.59
N LEU A 45 1.74 -3.78 13.70
CA LEU A 45 3.03 -4.37 13.34
C LEU A 45 4.04 -4.29 14.50
N LYS A 46 4.07 -3.18 15.23
CA LYS A 46 4.88 -3.00 16.42
C LYS A 46 4.56 -4.05 17.49
N GLU A 47 3.27 -4.35 17.74
CA GLU A 47 2.86 -5.42 18.67
C GLU A 47 3.32 -6.81 18.20
N GLN A 48 3.67 -6.98 16.93
CA GLN A 48 4.23 -8.21 16.36
C GLN A 48 5.76 -8.17 16.27
N ASN A 49 6.42 -7.17 16.88
CA ASN A 49 7.87 -6.93 16.88
C ASN A 49 8.43 -6.65 15.48
N GLU A 50 7.63 -6.04 14.61
CA GLU A 50 8.08 -5.58 13.29
C GLU A 50 8.46 -4.10 13.38
N ASP A 51 9.67 -3.76 12.92
CA ASP A 51 10.31 -2.47 13.14
C ASP A 51 10.87 -1.78 11.90
N PHE A 52 10.63 -2.32 10.70
CA PHE A 52 11.16 -1.72 9.47
C PHE A 52 10.05 -1.37 8.47
N PHE A 53 9.83 -0.07 8.32
CA PHE A 53 8.76 0.48 7.49
C PHE A 53 9.28 1.25 6.29
N ALA A 54 8.50 1.30 5.20
CA ALA A 54 8.79 2.12 4.03
C ALA A 54 7.60 3.01 3.67
N VAL A 55 7.86 4.30 3.48
CA VAL A 55 6.88 5.34 3.17
C VAL A 55 7.26 6.12 1.92
N SER A 56 6.37 6.97 1.39
CA SER A 56 6.65 7.75 0.19
C SER A 56 7.41 9.04 0.47
N ASN A 57 7.16 9.71 1.59
CA ASN A 57 7.59 11.07 1.88
C ASN A 57 7.86 11.29 3.38
N ILE A 58 8.34 12.49 3.71
CA ILE A 58 8.70 12.87 5.07
C ILE A 58 7.48 12.98 6.00
N GLU A 59 6.32 13.41 5.50
CA GLU A 59 5.10 13.56 6.29
C GLU A 59 4.62 12.18 6.78
N GLU A 60 4.64 11.18 5.92
CA GLU A 60 4.32 9.80 6.29
C GLU A 60 5.35 9.24 7.27
N ALA A 61 6.65 9.53 7.08
CA ALA A 61 7.72 9.12 8.00
C ALA A 61 7.52 9.70 9.41
N MET A 62 7.15 10.97 9.50
CA MET A 62 6.85 11.63 10.78
C MET A 62 5.64 11.00 11.48
N ARG A 63 4.63 10.55 10.75
CA ARG A 63 3.48 9.84 11.32
C ARG A 63 3.88 8.48 11.89
N VAL A 64 4.72 7.73 11.19
CA VAL A 64 5.30 6.47 11.71
C VAL A 64 6.06 6.73 13.00
N ARG A 65 6.95 7.73 13.01
CA ARG A 65 7.81 8.07 14.16
C ARG A 65 7.02 8.48 15.41
N LYS A 66 5.82 9.06 15.26
CA LYS A 66 4.94 9.39 16.38
C LYS A 66 4.41 8.14 17.10
N ILE A 67 4.29 7.01 16.42
CA ILE A 67 3.79 5.75 16.99
C ILE A 67 4.94 4.88 17.49
N ASP A 68 6.07 4.91 16.77
CA ASP A 68 7.25 4.15 17.11
C ASP A 68 8.51 5.00 16.96
N SER A 69 9.12 5.36 18.11
CA SER A 69 10.32 6.20 18.17
C SER A 69 11.57 5.49 17.66
N GLU A 70 11.62 4.16 17.72
CA GLU A 70 12.84 3.37 17.51
C GLU A 70 12.90 2.65 16.15
N CYS A 71 11.75 2.49 15.49
CA CYS A 71 11.67 1.74 14.24
C CYS A 71 12.52 2.35 13.12
N ARG A 72 12.91 1.54 12.17
CA ARG A 72 13.57 1.97 10.93
C ARG A 72 12.53 2.48 9.93
N VAL A 73 12.82 3.59 9.27
CA VAL A 73 11.90 4.17 8.28
C VAL A 73 12.65 4.53 7.00
N LEU A 74 12.41 3.75 5.95
CA LEU A 74 12.87 4.01 4.59
C LEU A 74 11.93 4.99 3.89
N ILE A 75 12.44 6.11 3.39
CA ILE A 75 11.70 7.05 2.55
C ILE A 75 11.99 6.71 1.07
N LEU A 76 10.97 6.23 0.35
CA LEU A 76 11.10 5.76 -1.04
C LEU A 76 11.17 6.89 -2.07
N GLY A 77 10.61 8.06 -1.76
CA GLY A 77 10.61 9.24 -2.62
C GLY A 77 11.80 10.17 -2.34
N ASP A 78 11.79 11.33 -3.00
CA ASP A 78 12.77 12.37 -2.72
C ASP A 78 12.42 13.10 -1.40
N VAL A 79 13.44 13.63 -0.74
CA VAL A 79 13.29 14.48 0.43
C VAL A 79 13.74 15.90 0.05
N ASP A 80 12.92 16.88 0.31
CA ASP A 80 13.25 18.28 0.04
C ASP A 80 14.43 18.75 0.89
N LYS A 81 15.22 19.72 0.37
CA LYS A 81 16.39 20.26 1.07
C LYS A 81 16.01 20.83 2.45
N LYS A 82 14.84 21.44 2.57
CA LYS A 82 14.32 22.01 3.83
C LYS A 82 14.07 20.95 4.92
N ASP A 83 13.86 19.68 4.53
CA ASP A 83 13.50 18.59 5.43
C ASP A 83 14.70 17.69 5.81
N ILE A 84 15.90 17.99 5.31
CA ILE A 84 17.12 17.20 5.60
C ILE A 84 17.44 17.17 7.10
N ASP A 85 17.19 18.23 7.83
CA ASP A 85 17.41 18.26 9.27
C ASP A 85 16.41 17.34 10.02
N LEU A 86 15.19 17.18 9.52
CA LEU A 86 14.25 16.18 10.05
C LEU A 86 14.75 14.77 9.82
N VAL A 87 15.31 14.49 8.61
CA VAL A 87 15.91 13.17 8.30
C VAL A 87 17.01 12.83 9.31
N LYS A 88 17.90 13.79 9.62
CA LYS A 88 18.97 13.60 10.61
C LYS A 88 18.43 13.41 12.02
N THR A 89 17.54 14.31 12.45
CA THR A 89 16.99 14.33 13.81
C THR A 89 16.25 13.05 14.15
N TYR A 90 15.44 12.54 13.21
CA TYR A 90 14.62 11.35 13.40
C TYR A 90 15.26 10.07 12.84
N ASN A 91 16.51 10.16 12.37
CA ASN A 91 17.27 9.03 11.84
C ASN A 91 16.51 8.27 10.74
N PHE A 92 15.84 9.00 9.84
CA PHE A 92 15.20 8.40 8.67
C PHE A 92 16.23 7.95 7.63
N GLU A 93 15.86 6.97 6.84
CA GLU A 93 16.72 6.33 5.85
C GLU A 93 16.22 6.69 4.42
N PRO A 94 16.72 7.78 3.79
CA PRO A 94 16.22 8.20 2.48
C PRO A 94 16.76 7.32 1.34
N THR A 95 16.02 7.30 0.23
CA THR A 95 16.46 6.67 -1.02
C THR A 95 17.32 7.61 -1.85
N LEU A 96 18.51 7.16 -2.23
CA LEU A 96 19.37 7.79 -3.20
C LEU A 96 19.16 7.14 -4.58
N PHE A 97 18.73 7.92 -5.57
CA PHE A 97 18.42 7.43 -6.92
C PHE A 97 18.92 8.34 -8.05
N SER A 98 19.64 9.41 -7.74
CA SER A 98 20.20 10.31 -8.73
C SER A 98 21.45 11.02 -8.22
N GLN A 99 22.33 11.41 -9.15
CA GLN A 99 23.56 12.16 -8.85
C GLN A 99 23.26 13.48 -8.11
N LYS A 100 22.17 14.15 -8.46
CA LYS A 100 21.74 15.41 -7.83
C LYS A 100 21.50 15.27 -6.32
N GLN A 101 21.11 14.10 -5.86
CA GLN A 101 20.86 13.86 -4.44
C GLN A 101 22.13 13.58 -3.63
N MET A 102 23.22 13.18 -4.23
CA MET A 102 24.46 12.84 -3.53
C MET A 102 24.98 14.00 -2.67
N GLU A 103 24.98 15.22 -3.21
CA GLU A 103 25.34 16.43 -2.47
C GLU A 103 24.33 16.73 -1.37
N LYS A 104 23.03 16.67 -1.70
CA LYS A 104 21.94 16.96 -0.77
C LYS A 104 21.93 16.01 0.44
N TYR A 105 22.27 14.73 0.23
CA TYR A 105 22.26 13.70 1.28
C TYR A 105 23.63 13.47 1.92
N ARG A 106 24.58 14.36 1.68
CA ARG A 106 25.95 14.23 2.23
C ARG A 106 25.91 13.94 3.74
N GLY A 107 26.56 12.84 4.15
CA GLY A 107 26.64 12.37 5.53
C GLY A 107 25.42 11.59 6.03
N LEU A 108 24.37 11.42 5.23
CA LEU A 108 23.25 10.55 5.58
C LEU A 108 23.55 9.09 5.27
N ARG A 109 22.88 8.19 6.00
CA ARG A 109 22.77 6.77 5.64
C ARG A 109 21.64 6.61 4.64
N VAL A 110 21.86 5.91 3.54
CA VAL A 110 20.93 5.86 2.41
C VAL A 110 20.67 4.44 1.94
N HIS A 111 19.53 4.23 1.28
CA HIS A 111 19.26 3.08 0.44
C HIS A 111 19.41 3.47 -1.03
N VAL A 112 20.27 2.80 -1.78
CA VAL A 112 20.49 3.15 -3.19
C VAL A 112 19.54 2.38 -4.08
N SER A 113 18.78 3.08 -4.88
CA SER A 113 17.86 2.49 -5.86
C SER A 113 18.52 2.35 -7.23
N PHE A 114 18.35 1.19 -7.86
CA PHE A 114 18.83 0.90 -9.21
C PHE A 114 17.67 0.65 -10.18
N ASN A 115 17.86 1.12 -11.41
CA ASN A 115 16.96 0.82 -12.51
C ASN A 115 17.38 -0.48 -13.21
N THR A 116 16.65 -1.54 -12.98
CA THR A 116 16.89 -2.84 -13.64
C THR A 116 15.87 -3.15 -14.74
N GLY A 117 15.09 -2.15 -15.19
CA GLY A 117 14.13 -2.29 -16.27
C GLY A 117 12.69 -1.88 -15.92
N LEU A 118 12.45 -1.33 -14.71
CA LEU A 118 11.18 -0.68 -14.37
C LEU A 118 11.07 0.72 -14.99
N ASN A 119 12.23 1.39 -15.22
CA ASN A 119 12.32 2.73 -15.83
C ASN A 119 11.54 3.80 -15.06
N ARG A 120 11.65 3.81 -13.74
CA ARG A 120 10.97 4.78 -12.88
C ARG A 120 11.96 5.69 -12.16
N LEU A 121 12.70 5.18 -11.20
CA LEU A 121 13.75 5.86 -10.44
C LEU A 121 14.91 4.89 -10.24
N GLY A 122 16.14 5.41 -10.11
CA GLY A 122 17.32 4.61 -9.81
C GLY A 122 18.48 4.90 -10.74
N PHE A 123 19.67 4.57 -10.29
CA PHE A 123 20.87 4.61 -11.12
C PHE A 123 20.89 3.44 -12.11
N ASP A 124 21.43 3.66 -13.28
CA ASP A 124 21.61 2.59 -14.27
C ASP A 124 22.91 1.81 -14.03
N GLU A 125 23.90 2.41 -13.36
CA GLU A 125 25.21 1.85 -13.07
C GLU A 125 25.53 1.97 -11.58
N PRO A 126 26.45 1.13 -11.04
CA PRO A 126 26.94 1.23 -9.68
C PRO A 126 27.47 2.62 -9.34
N VAL A 127 27.20 3.06 -8.12
CA VAL A 127 27.65 4.37 -7.61
C VAL A 127 28.39 4.20 -6.29
N ASP A 128 29.39 5.04 -6.08
CA ASP A 128 30.11 5.11 -4.80
C ASP A 128 29.44 6.14 -3.88
N TYR A 129 29.09 5.69 -2.66
CA TYR A 129 28.55 6.55 -1.63
C TYR A 129 28.94 5.99 -0.24
N PRO A 130 29.38 6.83 0.71
CA PRO A 130 30.06 6.33 1.92
C PRO A 130 29.19 5.54 2.90
N ASN A 131 27.89 5.76 2.94
CA ASN A 131 27.01 5.22 3.98
C ASN A 131 25.80 4.50 3.38
N ILE A 132 26.03 3.45 2.59
CA ILE A 132 24.95 2.65 1.98
C ILE A 132 24.45 1.60 2.97
N LEU A 133 23.17 1.67 3.34
CA LEU A 133 22.48 0.68 4.18
C LEU A 133 22.02 -0.53 3.35
N SER A 134 21.48 -0.27 2.18
CA SER A 134 21.09 -1.31 1.23
C SER A 134 21.11 -0.82 -0.20
N VAL A 135 21.17 -1.75 -1.13
CA VAL A 135 20.91 -1.53 -2.55
C VAL A 135 19.61 -2.26 -2.94
N TYR A 136 18.81 -1.64 -3.82
CA TYR A 136 17.55 -2.24 -4.20
C TYR A 136 17.10 -1.85 -5.63
N SER A 137 16.19 -2.64 -6.14
CA SER A 137 15.41 -2.35 -7.34
C SER A 137 13.97 -2.84 -7.16
N HIS A 138 13.19 -2.92 -8.24
CA HIS A 138 11.80 -3.35 -8.19
C HIS A 138 11.42 -4.12 -9.46
N ILE A 139 10.79 -5.28 -9.29
CA ILE A 139 10.27 -6.08 -10.40
C ILE A 139 9.09 -5.35 -11.03
N SER A 140 9.15 -5.21 -12.35
CA SER A 140 8.14 -4.45 -13.11
C SER A 140 6.86 -5.25 -13.39
N ASP A 141 6.99 -6.58 -13.50
CA ASP A 141 5.90 -7.51 -13.81
C ASP A 141 6.28 -8.90 -13.28
N ALA A 142 5.72 -9.28 -12.14
CA ALA A 142 6.01 -10.55 -11.48
C ALA A 142 5.46 -11.77 -12.24
N PHE A 143 4.45 -11.59 -13.09
CA PHE A 143 3.86 -12.68 -13.87
C PHE A 143 4.64 -13.00 -15.16
N ASN A 144 5.51 -12.12 -15.60
CA ASN A 144 6.37 -12.34 -16.75
C ASN A 144 7.72 -12.90 -16.32
N LYS A 145 7.85 -14.23 -16.28
CA LYS A 145 9.07 -14.92 -15.84
C LYS A 145 10.35 -14.44 -16.54
N LYS A 146 10.30 -14.20 -17.86
CA LYS A 146 11.48 -13.71 -18.60
C LYS A 146 11.92 -12.35 -18.07
N ARG A 147 10.98 -11.42 -17.93
CA ARG A 147 11.27 -10.08 -17.38
C ARG A 147 11.82 -10.13 -15.96
N VAL A 148 11.24 -10.99 -15.11
CA VAL A 148 11.76 -11.19 -13.75
C VAL A 148 13.20 -11.65 -13.80
N MET A 149 13.52 -12.67 -14.60
CA MET A 149 14.90 -13.19 -14.71
C MET A 149 15.87 -12.17 -15.27
N ASP A 150 15.49 -11.40 -16.29
CA ASP A 150 16.31 -10.32 -16.85
C ASP A 150 16.61 -9.24 -15.78
N GLN A 151 15.59 -8.83 -15.01
CA GLN A 151 15.78 -7.85 -13.93
C GLN A 151 16.60 -8.40 -12.74
N VAL A 152 16.40 -9.67 -12.38
CA VAL A 152 17.21 -10.37 -11.35
C VAL A 152 18.66 -10.42 -11.77
N ASN A 153 18.97 -10.87 -13.00
CA ASN A 153 20.35 -10.96 -13.49
C ASN A 153 21.02 -9.59 -13.48
N ARG A 154 20.35 -8.54 -13.99
CA ARG A 154 20.88 -7.18 -13.96
C ARG A 154 21.11 -6.68 -12.53
N PHE A 155 20.20 -6.96 -11.61
CA PHE A 155 20.39 -6.58 -10.21
C PHE A 155 21.54 -7.33 -9.55
N ASP A 156 21.70 -8.62 -9.83
CA ASP A 156 22.80 -9.42 -9.31
C ASP A 156 24.17 -8.91 -9.79
N GLU A 157 24.27 -8.50 -11.06
CA GLU A 157 25.50 -7.88 -11.59
C GLU A 157 25.84 -6.59 -10.84
N ILE A 158 24.85 -5.72 -10.61
CA ILE A 158 25.03 -4.51 -9.81
C ILE A 158 25.48 -4.85 -8.38
N CYS A 159 24.86 -5.88 -7.78
CA CYS A 159 25.13 -6.30 -6.40
C CYS A 159 26.58 -6.79 -6.18
N LYS A 160 27.31 -7.20 -7.21
CA LYS A 160 28.73 -7.57 -7.10
C LYS A 160 29.61 -6.44 -6.57
N ASN A 161 29.20 -5.19 -6.80
CA ASN A 161 29.89 -4.00 -6.31
C ASN A 161 29.60 -3.67 -4.84
N TYR A 162 28.69 -4.41 -4.18
CA TYR A 162 28.16 -4.11 -2.84
C TYR A 162 28.20 -5.34 -1.93
N THR A 163 29.38 -5.88 -1.65
CA THR A 163 29.55 -7.18 -0.95
C THR A 163 28.96 -7.21 0.45
N ASN A 164 29.15 -6.15 1.23
CA ASN A 164 28.74 -6.06 2.65
C ASN A 164 27.48 -5.18 2.84
N VAL A 165 26.70 -4.96 1.81
CA VAL A 165 25.52 -4.10 1.83
C VAL A 165 24.27 -4.97 1.68
N LYS A 166 23.22 -4.69 2.45
CA LYS A 166 21.94 -5.39 2.35
C LYS A 166 21.27 -5.19 1.00
N LYS A 167 20.46 -6.17 0.57
CA LYS A 167 19.84 -6.19 -0.76
C LYS A 167 18.36 -6.48 -0.66
N HIS A 168 17.54 -5.79 -1.47
CA HIS A 168 16.12 -6.12 -1.63
C HIS A 168 15.60 -5.80 -3.02
N LEU A 169 14.92 -6.76 -3.64
CA LEU A 169 14.37 -6.64 -4.99
C LEU A 169 12.86 -6.90 -5.02
N PHE A 170 12.40 -7.93 -4.34
CA PHE A 170 11.04 -8.45 -4.47
C PHE A 170 10.03 -7.64 -3.64
N SER A 171 8.86 -7.44 -4.25
CA SER A 171 7.61 -7.06 -3.60
C SER A 171 6.84 -8.31 -3.16
N THR A 172 5.70 -8.16 -2.48
CA THR A 172 4.81 -9.28 -2.12
C THR A 172 4.57 -10.22 -3.30
N GLU A 173 4.16 -9.70 -4.44
CA GLU A 173 3.78 -10.50 -5.61
C GLU A 173 4.94 -11.31 -6.17
N ALA A 174 6.12 -10.68 -6.33
CA ALA A 174 7.31 -11.38 -6.80
C ALA A 174 7.78 -12.44 -5.79
N MET A 175 7.72 -12.15 -4.49
CA MET A 175 8.09 -13.08 -3.43
C MET A 175 7.19 -14.32 -3.39
N LEU A 176 5.90 -14.17 -3.68
CA LEU A 176 4.96 -15.30 -3.70
C LEU A 176 5.20 -16.24 -4.89
N LEU A 177 5.76 -15.73 -6.00
CA LEU A 177 5.99 -16.49 -7.23
C LEU A 177 7.42 -17.02 -7.36
N TYR A 178 8.39 -16.40 -6.68
CA TYR A 178 9.80 -16.75 -6.81
C TYR A 178 10.49 -16.78 -5.43
N PRO A 179 11.36 -17.79 -5.18
CA PRO A 179 12.13 -17.86 -3.94
C PRO A 179 12.97 -16.59 -3.74
N ASN A 180 12.82 -15.97 -2.57
CA ASN A 180 13.64 -14.80 -2.24
C ASN A 180 15.06 -15.23 -1.84
N LYS A 181 16.07 -14.61 -2.47
CA LYS A 181 17.48 -14.81 -2.17
C LYS A 181 18.16 -13.56 -1.59
N TYR A 182 17.41 -12.49 -1.38
CA TYR A 182 17.90 -11.21 -0.89
C TYR A 182 17.59 -11.04 0.61
N ASP A 183 18.21 -10.03 1.23
CA ASP A 183 18.09 -9.81 2.68
C ASP A 183 16.68 -9.44 3.12
N TYR A 184 15.91 -8.68 2.29
CA TYR A 184 14.56 -8.26 2.61
C TYR A 184 13.61 -8.41 1.42
N CYS A 185 12.31 -8.59 1.74
CA CYS A 185 11.21 -8.33 0.83
C CYS A 185 10.44 -7.07 1.24
N ARG A 186 9.85 -6.35 0.26
CA ARG A 186 9.00 -5.20 0.54
C ARG A 186 7.53 -5.62 0.48
N ILE A 187 6.92 -5.70 1.65
CA ILE A 187 5.55 -6.20 1.84
C ILE A 187 4.56 -5.03 1.81
N GLY A 188 3.56 -5.13 0.95
CA GLY A 188 2.46 -4.18 0.85
C GLY A 188 1.13 -4.91 0.69
N MET A 189 0.72 -5.17 -0.54
CA MET A 189 -0.61 -5.68 -0.91
C MET A 189 -1.02 -6.97 -0.18
N GLY A 190 -0.10 -7.92 0.02
CA GLY A 190 -0.39 -9.16 0.73
C GLY A 190 -0.78 -8.94 2.18
N LEU A 191 -0.16 -7.98 2.87
CA LEU A 191 -0.51 -7.66 4.24
C LEU A 191 -1.98 -7.22 4.37
N TYR A 192 -2.48 -6.51 3.35
CA TYR A 192 -3.84 -5.96 3.32
C TYR A 192 -4.87 -6.88 2.65
N GLY A 193 -4.43 -8.05 2.17
CA GLY A 193 -5.31 -9.08 1.59
C GLY A 193 -5.69 -8.86 0.12
N PHE A 194 -4.84 -8.19 -0.67
CA PHE A 194 -5.06 -7.98 -2.11
C PHE A 194 -4.35 -9.01 -3.01
N ASN A 195 -3.62 -9.95 -2.44
CA ASN A 195 -3.09 -11.10 -3.16
C ASN A 195 -3.96 -12.33 -2.90
N GLU A 196 -3.99 -13.25 -3.86
CA GLU A 196 -4.71 -14.52 -3.75
C GLU A 196 -4.22 -15.32 -2.52
N GLY A 197 -5.17 -15.91 -1.80
CA GLY A 197 -4.92 -16.69 -0.59
C GLY A 197 -4.64 -15.87 0.66
N PHE A 198 -4.81 -14.53 0.62
CA PHE A 198 -4.73 -13.64 1.78
C PHE A 198 -6.10 -13.10 2.18
N LEU A 199 -6.28 -12.83 3.48
CA LEU A 199 -7.55 -12.39 4.04
C LEU A 199 -7.74 -10.89 3.83
N LYS A 200 -8.88 -10.47 3.27
CA LYS A 200 -9.25 -9.04 3.17
C LYS A 200 -9.20 -8.38 4.54
N ALA A 201 -8.26 -7.44 4.73
CA ALA A 201 -7.98 -6.81 6.02
C ALA A 201 -9.01 -5.75 6.41
N SER A 202 -9.86 -5.29 5.49
CA SER A 202 -10.83 -4.23 5.76
C SER A 202 -12.16 -4.47 5.05
N VAL A 203 -13.19 -3.75 5.53
CA VAL A 203 -14.53 -3.72 4.96
C VAL A 203 -15.17 -2.36 5.26
N LEU A 204 -15.94 -1.82 4.33
CA LEU A 204 -16.74 -0.62 4.56
C LEU A 204 -18.07 -1.02 5.20
N LYS A 205 -18.37 -0.45 6.38
CA LYS A 205 -19.70 -0.45 7.00
C LYS A 205 -20.44 0.79 6.51
N VAL A 206 -21.54 0.61 5.81
CA VAL A 206 -22.28 1.69 5.15
C VAL A 206 -23.73 1.68 5.62
N LYS A 207 -24.24 2.85 5.97
CA LYS A 207 -25.63 3.01 6.42
C LYS A 207 -26.59 2.88 5.25
N VAL A 208 -27.68 2.14 5.46
CA VAL A 208 -28.84 2.09 4.56
C VAL A 208 -29.74 3.28 4.88
N LEU A 209 -29.94 4.15 3.91
CA LEU A 209 -30.78 5.34 4.05
C LEU A 209 -32.24 5.03 3.75
N GLN A 210 -32.47 4.21 2.72
CA GLN A 210 -33.82 3.85 2.26
C GLN A 210 -33.79 2.56 1.45
N LYS A 211 -34.86 1.77 1.53
CA LYS A 211 -35.15 0.65 0.61
C LYS A 211 -36.25 1.08 -0.35
N ARG A 212 -36.16 0.71 -1.64
CA ARG A 212 -37.13 1.05 -2.67
C ARG A 212 -37.33 -0.10 -3.64
N SER A 213 -38.58 -0.32 -4.06
CA SER A 213 -38.91 -1.17 -5.21
C SER A 213 -38.89 -0.33 -6.49
N ILE A 214 -38.19 -0.78 -7.49
CA ILE A 214 -38.00 -0.14 -8.79
C ILE A 214 -38.57 -1.07 -9.87
N LYS A 215 -39.39 -0.52 -10.77
CA LYS A 215 -39.96 -1.27 -11.91
C LYS A 215 -39.02 -1.27 -13.10
N LYS A 216 -39.12 -2.30 -13.93
CA LYS A 216 -38.42 -2.37 -15.21
C LYS A 216 -38.68 -1.09 -16.03
N GLY A 217 -37.60 -0.49 -16.51
CA GLY A 217 -37.64 0.74 -17.31
C GLY A 217 -37.56 2.04 -16.51
N GLU A 218 -37.65 2.01 -15.17
CA GLU A 218 -37.44 3.19 -14.34
C GLU A 218 -35.95 3.55 -14.24
N TYR A 219 -35.70 4.87 -14.12
CA TYR A 219 -34.35 5.39 -13.93
C TYR A 219 -33.91 5.27 -12.47
N ILE A 220 -32.63 4.97 -12.27
CA ILE A 220 -32.00 4.94 -10.94
C ILE A 220 -30.94 6.03 -10.91
N PHE A 221 -31.10 7.07 -10.07
CA PHE A 221 -30.21 8.21 -9.96
C PHE A 221 -30.07 9.00 -11.28
N TYR A 222 -28.89 9.55 -11.57
CA TYR A 222 -28.60 10.40 -12.71
C TYR A 222 -28.17 9.61 -13.95
N GLY A 223 -28.50 10.16 -15.10
CA GLY A 223 -28.05 9.70 -16.41
C GLY A 223 -28.92 8.63 -17.07
N SER A 224 -28.93 8.65 -18.38
CA SER A 224 -29.77 7.78 -19.21
C SER A 224 -29.35 6.31 -19.26
N LYS A 225 -28.19 5.96 -18.67
CA LYS A 225 -27.66 4.59 -18.69
C LYS A 225 -28.09 3.74 -17.50
N ASN A 226 -28.57 4.37 -16.43
CA ASN A 226 -28.99 3.70 -15.20
C ASN A 226 -30.49 3.40 -15.24
N ILE A 227 -30.90 2.46 -16.10
CA ILE A 227 -32.29 2.01 -16.23
C ILE A 227 -32.40 0.59 -15.68
N ALA A 228 -33.40 0.36 -14.84
CA ALA A 228 -33.71 -0.95 -14.29
C ALA A 228 -34.09 -1.93 -15.42
N LYS A 229 -33.31 -3.01 -15.56
CA LYS A 229 -33.53 -4.04 -16.60
C LYS A 229 -34.66 -5.01 -16.26
N LYS A 230 -35.05 -5.08 -15.01
CA LYS A 230 -36.14 -5.88 -14.45
C LYS A 230 -36.69 -5.21 -13.20
N ASP A 231 -37.86 -5.65 -12.72
CA ASP A 231 -38.35 -5.29 -11.38
C ASP A 231 -37.33 -5.72 -10.34
N MET A 232 -36.97 -4.85 -9.40
CA MET A 232 -35.96 -5.11 -8.41
C MET A 232 -36.12 -4.22 -7.17
N ASP A 233 -35.69 -4.73 -6.03
CA ASP A 233 -35.52 -3.94 -4.81
C ASP A 233 -34.09 -3.44 -4.72
N ILE A 234 -33.94 -2.20 -4.24
CA ILE A 234 -32.63 -1.56 -4.04
C ILE A 234 -32.55 -0.94 -2.65
N ALA A 235 -31.34 -0.91 -2.12
CA ALA A 235 -30.97 -0.08 -0.98
C ALA A 235 -30.24 1.17 -1.46
N ILE A 236 -30.63 2.32 -0.94
CA ILE A 236 -29.89 3.59 -1.08
C ILE A 236 -28.94 3.68 0.10
N LEU A 237 -27.64 3.85 -0.19
CA LEU A 237 -26.54 3.80 0.77
C LEU A 237 -25.91 5.17 0.94
N GLU A 238 -25.50 5.50 2.18
CA GLU A 238 -24.74 6.73 2.51
C GLU A 238 -23.25 6.56 2.14
N LEU A 239 -22.96 6.43 0.85
CA LEU A 239 -21.62 6.29 0.26
C LEU A 239 -21.66 6.79 -1.18
N GLY A 240 -20.82 7.73 -1.54
CA GLY A 240 -20.77 8.28 -2.88
C GLY A 240 -19.36 8.38 -3.46
N TYR A 241 -19.25 8.95 -4.68
CA TYR A 241 -17.94 9.09 -5.33
C TYR A 241 -17.02 10.10 -4.62
N LYS A 242 -17.53 10.96 -3.72
CA LYS A 242 -16.71 11.81 -2.83
C LYS A 242 -15.94 11.00 -1.78
N ASP A 243 -16.46 9.80 -1.46
CA ASP A 243 -15.98 8.98 -0.34
C ASP A 243 -14.98 7.92 -0.81
N ILE A 244 -15.22 7.36 -1.99
CA ILE A 244 -14.39 6.29 -2.58
C ILE A 244 -14.59 6.27 -4.10
N ASN A 245 -13.58 5.83 -4.83
CA ASN A 245 -13.69 5.67 -6.29
C ASN A 245 -14.64 4.52 -6.64
N ILE A 246 -15.89 4.87 -6.98
CA ILE A 246 -16.96 3.96 -7.40
C ILE A 246 -17.70 4.51 -8.61
N GLN A 247 -18.24 3.61 -9.42
CA GLN A 247 -19.10 3.95 -10.55
C GLN A 247 -20.58 3.92 -10.17
N ASN A 248 -21.42 4.56 -10.99
CA ASN A 248 -22.89 4.57 -10.85
C ASN A 248 -23.37 5.08 -9.48
N ALA A 249 -22.72 6.12 -8.95
CA ALA A 249 -23.05 6.76 -7.69
C ALA A 249 -23.30 8.26 -7.90
N CYS A 250 -24.06 8.86 -6.99
CA CYS A 250 -24.09 10.30 -6.76
C CYS A 250 -22.86 10.74 -5.98
N MET A 251 -22.73 12.04 -5.70
CA MET A 251 -21.63 12.58 -4.89
C MET A 251 -21.56 11.91 -3.50
N ASP A 252 -22.69 11.66 -2.87
CA ASP A 252 -22.81 11.23 -1.47
C ASP A 252 -23.65 9.95 -1.27
N MET A 253 -24.22 9.39 -2.35
CA MET A 253 -25.07 8.21 -2.30
C MET A 253 -24.76 7.24 -3.45
N MET A 254 -24.95 5.95 -3.17
CA MET A 254 -25.02 4.91 -4.20
C MET A 254 -26.24 4.02 -3.96
N TYR A 255 -26.58 3.20 -4.95
CA TYR A 255 -27.57 2.14 -4.75
C TYR A 255 -26.93 0.77 -4.89
N MET A 256 -27.53 -0.19 -4.23
CA MET A 256 -27.19 -1.61 -4.32
C MET A 256 -28.48 -2.42 -4.52
N PRO A 257 -28.55 -3.33 -5.51
CA PRO A 257 -29.64 -4.30 -5.58
C PRO A 257 -29.66 -5.18 -4.33
N ILE A 258 -30.87 -5.47 -3.83
CA ILE A 258 -31.07 -6.37 -2.70
C ILE A 258 -32.02 -7.49 -3.10
N THR A 259 -31.73 -8.71 -2.63
CA THR A 259 -32.53 -9.91 -2.89
C THR A 259 -33.14 -10.48 -1.59
N GLU A 260 -32.76 -9.93 -0.46
CA GLU A 260 -33.21 -10.32 0.87
C GLU A 260 -33.38 -9.07 1.75
N ASP A 261 -34.03 -9.21 2.88
CA ASP A 261 -34.15 -8.12 3.83
C ASP A 261 -32.80 -7.85 4.48
N ILE A 262 -32.35 -6.59 4.42
CA ILE A 262 -31.11 -6.11 5.01
C ILE A 262 -31.41 -5.18 6.18
N GLY A 263 -30.53 -5.15 7.18
CA GLY A 263 -30.64 -4.25 8.32
C GLY A 263 -30.27 -2.80 7.98
N ASP A 264 -29.98 -2.00 9.01
CA ASP A 264 -29.62 -0.58 8.89
C ASP A 264 -28.24 -0.33 8.29
N TYR A 265 -27.42 -1.37 8.16
CA TYR A 265 -26.07 -1.30 7.63
C TYR A 265 -25.79 -2.46 6.69
N VAL A 266 -25.00 -2.17 5.66
CA VAL A 266 -24.39 -3.17 4.78
C VAL A 266 -22.88 -3.13 4.93
N TYR A 267 -22.22 -4.25 4.60
CA TYR A 267 -20.76 -4.40 4.64
C TYR A 267 -20.26 -4.64 3.21
N ILE A 268 -19.49 -3.69 2.69
CA ILE A 268 -19.01 -3.71 1.30
C ILE A 268 -17.52 -4.00 1.32
N ASP A 269 -17.12 -5.09 0.68
CA ASP A 269 -15.71 -5.41 0.47
C ASP A 269 -15.08 -4.41 -0.50
N ILE A 270 -13.79 -4.12 -0.28
CA ILE A 270 -13.00 -3.27 -1.15
C ILE A 270 -12.27 -4.18 -2.15
N ASP A 271 -12.48 -3.93 -3.44
CA ASP A 271 -12.06 -4.84 -4.50
C ASP A 271 -10.57 -4.72 -4.84
N SER A 272 -9.98 -3.55 -4.64
CA SER A 272 -8.59 -3.30 -5.01
C SER A 272 -7.89 -2.32 -4.08
N GLU A 273 -6.54 -2.38 -4.08
CA GLU A 273 -5.70 -1.42 -3.38
C GLU A 273 -5.90 0.02 -3.88
N LYS A 274 -6.22 0.20 -5.17
CA LYS A 274 -6.50 1.53 -5.75
C LYS A 274 -7.77 2.11 -5.17
N GLN A 275 -8.81 1.28 -5.03
CA GLN A 275 -10.07 1.69 -4.42
C GLN A 275 -9.86 2.04 -2.93
N LEU A 276 -9.12 1.20 -2.18
CA LEU A 276 -8.79 1.46 -0.79
C LEU A 276 -7.97 2.75 -0.62
N ALA A 277 -6.95 2.96 -1.46
CA ALA A 277 -6.12 4.16 -1.42
C ALA A 277 -6.88 5.45 -1.82
N SER A 278 -8.02 5.33 -2.52
CA SER A 278 -8.88 6.45 -2.90
C SER A 278 -9.86 6.88 -1.81
N LEU A 279 -9.91 6.18 -0.68
CA LEU A 279 -10.81 6.52 0.42
C LEU A 279 -10.58 7.94 0.93
N SER A 280 -11.69 8.68 1.02
CA SER A 280 -11.72 10.02 1.59
C SER A 280 -11.08 10.03 2.99
N PRO A 281 -10.29 11.07 3.32
CA PRO A 281 -9.74 11.22 4.67
C PRO A 281 -10.81 11.37 5.75
N TYR A 282 -12.03 11.77 5.38
CA TYR A 282 -13.16 11.93 6.30
C TYR A 282 -13.84 10.61 6.71
N ILE A 283 -13.58 9.51 5.98
CA ILE A 283 -14.07 8.19 6.41
C ILE A 283 -13.33 7.76 7.66
N LYS A 284 -14.07 7.54 8.74
CA LYS A 284 -13.52 7.03 10.01
C LYS A 284 -12.93 5.63 9.80
N ARG A 285 -11.78 5.38 10.37
CA ARG A 285 -11.06 4.11 10.36
C ARG A 285 -11.05 3.52 11.75
N THR A 286 -11.65 2.35 11.92
CA THR A 286 -11.82 1.70 13.22
C THR A 286 -11.19 0.32 13.21
N LEU A 287 -10.31 0.04 14.16
CA LEU A 287 -9.77 -1.30 14.42
C LEU A 287 -10.83 -2.19 15.09
N ILE A 288 -10.98 -3.43 14.58
CA ILE A 288 -11.86 -4.46 15.15
C ILE A 288 -11.15 -5.81 15.23
#